data_3bbe7d722888bdf7224130df932d2390
#
_entry.id   3bbe7d722888bdf7224130df932d2390
#
_cell.length_a   1.000
_cell.length_b   1.000
_cell.length_c   1.000
_cell.angle_alpha   90.00
_cell.angle_beta   90.00
_cell.angle_gamma   90.00
#
_symmetry.space_group_name_H-M   'P 1'
#
loop_
_entity.id
_entity.type
_entity.pdbx_description
1 polymer ?
#
loop_
_entity_poly.entity_id
_entity_poly.type
_entity_poly.pdbx_seq_one_letter_code
_entity_poly.pdbx_strand_id
1 'polypeptide(L)'
;MLKETLEQLFEFAAKAIPSEQILEAKKAYQKETGEIYEDDNSYNSRMALFLEWFLFDDYIVEKSQTPLETLIEENTDAWSSDKLEIYKSITKSIQGLFLVKKIKDEKVKVVNLFTEETYLAHEKDSRLIFRKNDIFQGRLIFIQDQFHFTGNFCFHPEKTHKYVRQEIKVINEAQAGDRKDLVNIKKRLLKENKNFENKEAEIEKLNEKIKNTDLEIKITKFRQKLFLLIEERNSFSKTIKHFESSVFSLEHDKIRVEGNKHINKLINKLAYMNLKFERSRQIEISDIYKN
;
A
#
# COMPACT_ATOMS: atom_id res chain seq x y z
N MET A 1 16.52 -1.17 -16.77
CA MET A 1 15.33 -2.06 -16.76
C MET A 1 14.14 -1.41 -16.05
N LEU A 2 14.12 -1.19 -14.72
CA LEU A 2 12.94 -0.59 -14.06
C LEU A 2 12.58 0.80 -14.60
N LYS A 3 13.56 1.69 -14.76
CA LYS A 3 13.33 3.04 -15.31
C LYS A 3 12.69 3.01 -16.69
N GLU A 4 13.18 2.22 -17.61
CA GLU A 4 12.62 2.04 -18.95
C GLU A 4 11.20 1.46 -18.90
N THR A 5 10.95 0.51 -17.98
CA THR A 5 9.60 -0.07 -17.79
C THR A 5 8.62 0.98 -17.28
N LEU A 6 9.03 1.85 -16.36
CA LEU A 6 8.21 2.95 -15.89
C LEU A 6 7.95 4.00 -16.98
N GLU A 7 8.97 4.37 -17.77
CA GLU A 7 8.82 5.28 -18.91
C GLU A 7 7.80 4.72 -19.91
N GLN A 8 7.91 3.44 -20.29
CA GLN A 8 6.94 2.78 -21.18
C GLN A 8 5.52 2.75 -20.58
N LEU A 9 5.39 2.54 -19.27
CA LEU A 9 4.11 2.58 -18.59
C LEU A 9 3.49 3.99 -18.63
N PHE A 10 4.29 5.02 -18.35
CA PHE A 10 3.81 6.41 -18.40
C PHE A 10 3.42 6.84 -19.83
N GLU A 11 4.19 6.44 -20.84
CA GLU A 11 3.83 6.68 -22.24
C GLU A 11 2.53 5.96 -22.64
N PHE A 12 2.35 4.73 -22.19
CA PHE A 12 1.11 3.98 -22.43
C PHE A 12 -0.07 4.66 -21.73
N ALA A 13 0.06 5.01 -20.46
CA ALA A 13 -0.97 5.68 -19.69
C ALA A 13 -1.38 7.02 -20.30
N ALA A 14 -0.42 7.81 -20.77
CA ALA A 14 -0.68 9.08 -21.45
C ALA A 14 -1.48 8.94 -22.75
N LYS A 15 -1.43 7.78 -23.41
CA LYS A 15 -2.20 7.47 -24.62
C LYS A 15 -3.57 6.85 -24.31
N ALA A 16 -3.65 6.04 -23.25
CA ALA A 16 -4.85 5.28 -22.90
C ALA A 16 -5.83 6.09 -22.03
N ILE A 17 -5.33 6.99 -21.19
CA ILE A 17 -6.16 7.82 -20.30
C ILE A 17 -6.51 9.14 -21.01
N PRO A 18 -7.79 9.58 -20.98
CA PRO A 18 -8.20 10.87 -21.55
C PRO A 18 -7.39 12.04 -20.97
N SER A 19 -6.94 12.93 -21.84
CA SER A 19 -6.11 14.09 -21.45
C SER A 19 -6.78 15.01 -20.45
N GLU A 20 -8.10 15.14 -20.50
CA GLU A 20 -8.90 15.90 -19.55
C GLU A 20 -8.77 15.35 -18.13
N GLN A 21 -8.82 14.02 -17.98
CA GLN A 21 -8.68 13.35 -16.68
C GLN A 21 -7.28 13.59 -16.09
N ILE A 22 -6.23 13.47 -16.91
CA ILE A 22 -4.85 13.76 -16.48
C ILE A 22 -4.71 15.23 -16.06
N LEU A 23 -5.31 16.16 -16.80
CA LEU A 23 -5.26 17.59 -16.50
C LEU A 23 -6.01 17.92 -15.21
N GLU A 24 -7.17 17.33 -14.96
CA GLU A 24 -7.92 17.49 -13.71
C GLU A 24 -7.15 16.95 -12.52
N ALA A 25 -6.57 15.76 -12.65
CA ALA A 25 -5.71 15.18 -11.63
C ALA A 25 -4.48 16.06 -11.36
N LYS A 26 -3.86 16.62 -12.40
CA LYS A 26 -2.73 17.56 -12.24
C LYS A 26 -3.15 18.81 -11.48
N LYS A 27 -4.30 19.39 -11.77
CA LYS A 27 -4.83 20.55 -11.03
C LYS A 27 -5.08 20.22 -9.56
N ALA A 28 -5.68 19.04 -9.27
CA ALA A 28 -5.91 18.57 -7.92
C ALA A 28 -4.60 18.39 -7.15
N TYR A 29 -3.62 17.72 -7.75
CA TYR A 29 -2.29 17.53 -7.19
C TYR A 29 -1.57 18.85 -6.90
N GLN A 30 -1.56 19.78 -7.85
CA GLN A 30 -0.93 21.08 -7.70
C GLN A 30 -1.59 21.96 -6.63
N LYS A 31 -2.89 21.78 -6.39
CA LYS A 31 -3.58 22.49 -5.28
C LYS A 31 -2.99 22.12 -3.91
N GLU A 32 -2.49 20.89 -3.76
CA GLU A 32 -1.88 20.40 -2.52
C GLU A 32 -0.35 20.63 -2.49
N THR A 33 0.31 20.47 -3.64
CA THR A 33 1.79 20.48 -3.74
C THR A 33 2.37 21.79 -4.24
N GLY A 34 1.51 22.75 -4.64
CA GLY A 34 1.90 23.98 -5.34
C GLY A 34 2.05 23.77 -6.85
N GLU A 35 1.89 24.86 -7.59
CA GLU A 35 2.08 24.84 -9.04
C GLU A 35 3.51 24.50 -9.41
N ILE A 36 3.67 23.72 -10.47
CA ILE A 36 4.96 23.25 -11.00
C ILE A 36 5.21 24.03 -12.28
N TYR A 37 6.24 24.88 -12.27
CA TYR A 37 6.65 25.68 -13.42
C TYR A 37 7.83 25.05 -14.14
N GLU A 38 7.92 25.22 -15.46
CA GLU A 38 8.98 24.65 -16.28
C GLU A 38 10.38 25.18 -15.93
N ASP A 39 10.46 26.36 -15.34
CA ASP A 39 11.70 26.98 -14.87
C ASP A 39 12.13 26.57 -13.45
N ASP A 40 11.31 25.76 -12.75
CA ASP A 40 11.72 25.18 -11.47
C ASP A 40 12.86 24.17 -11.67
N ASN A 41 13.89 24.25 -10.84
CA ASN A 41 15.00 23.28 -10.85
C ASN A 41 14.53 21.85 -10.62
N SER A 42 13.43 21.67 -9.91
CA SER A 42 12.81 20.38 -9.58
C SER A 42 11.67 19.97 -10.54
N TYR A 43 11.48 20.67 -11.67
CA TYR A 43 10.37 20.42 -12.62
C TYR A 43 10.20 18.96 -12.99
N ASN A 44 11.27 18.34 -13.53
CA ASN A 44 11.21 16.95 -13.99
C ASN A 44 10.88 15.97 -12.86
N SER A 45 11.51 16.13 -11.70
CA SER A 45 11.26 15.26 -10.53
C SER A 45 9.82 15.42 -10.01
N ARG A 46 9.30 16.65 -10.01
CA ARG A 46 7.92 16.94 -9.57
C ARG A 46 6.88 16.41 -10.53
N MET A 47 7.13 16.53 -11.83
CA MET A 47 6.27 15.94 -12.85
C MET A 47 6.24 14.42 -12.77
N ALA A 48 7.39 13.78 -12.51
CA ALA A 48 7.45 12.35 -12.31
C ALA A 48 6.72 11.92 -11.01
N LEU A 49 6.88 12.66 -9.90
CA LEU A 49 6.13 12.41 -8.66
C LEU A 49 4.61 12.60 -8.84
N PHE A 50 4.19 13.58 -9.65
CA PHE A 50 2.79 13.73 -10.03
C PHE A 50 2.27 12.50 -10.78
N LEU A 51 3.00 12.01 -11.80
CA LEU A 51 2.58 10.85 -12.58
C LEU A 51 2.52 9.58 -11.72
N GLU A 52 3.49 9.39 -10.80
CA GLU A 52 3.45 8.29 -9.84
C GLU A 52 2.23 8.39 -8.92
N TRP A 53 1.96 9.57 -8.35
CA TRP A 53 0.80 9.79 -7.52
C TRP A 53 -0.50 9.53 -8.29
N PHE A 54 -0.63 10.07 -9.50
CA PHE A 54 -1.82 9.89 -10.33
C PHE A 54 -2.09 8.43 -10.66
N LEU A 55 -1.07 7.71 -11.12
CA LEU A 55 -1.27 6.32 -11.56
C LEU A 55 -1.38 5.32 -10.41
N PHE A 56 -0.68 5.56 -9.29
CA PHE A 56 -0.54 4.56 -8.25
C PHE A 56 -1.30 4.85 -6.96
N ASP A 57 -1.68 6.11 -6.72
CA ASP A 57 -2.28 6.53 -5.45
C ASP A 57 -3.59 7.31 -5.59
N ASP A 58 -3.91 7.85 -6.78
CA ASP A 58 -5.17 8.57 -7.04
C ASP A 58 -6.31 7.56 -7.21
N TYR A 59 -6.91 7.23 -6.08
CA TYR A 59 -7.90 6.16 -6.00
C TYR A 59 -9.25 6.59 -6.58
N ILE A 60 -9.69 5.89 -7.62
CA ILE A 60 -11.00 6.09 -8.26
C ILE A 60 -12.08 5.41 -7.42
N VAL A 61 -12.86 6.19 -6.69
CA VAL A 61 -13.86 5.69 -5.71
C VAL A 61 -14.88 4.77 -6.38
N GLU A 62 -15.40 5.14 -7.55
CA GLU A 62 -16.42 4.40 -8.29
C GLU A 62 -15.94 3.01 -8.74
N LYS A 63 -14.66 2.90 -9.07
CA LYS A 63 -14.04 1.63 -9.51
C LYS A 63 -13.39 0.85 -8.38
N SER A 64 -13.21 1.47 -7.21
CA SER A 64 -12.43 0.92 -6.09
C SER A 64 -10.99 0.52 -6.49
N GLN A 65 -10.39 1.28 -7.40
CA GLN A 65 -9.10 0.99 -8.02
C GLN A 65 -8.31 2.27 -8.30
N THR A 66 -6.99 2.13 -8.45
CA THR A 66 -6.14 3.19 -8.99
C THR A 66 -6.19 3.21 -10.53
N PRO A 67 -5.80 4.30 -11.20
CA PRO A 67 -5.68 4.31 -12.66
C PRO A 67 -4.80 3.19 -13.21
N LEU A 68 -3.70 2.83 -12.55
CA LEU A 68 -2.86 1.71 -12.96
C LEU A 68 -3.60 0.36 -12.87
N GLU A 69 -4.31 0.10 -11.79
CA GLU A 69 -5.10 -1.13 -11.63
C GLU A 69 -6.15 -1.25 -12.73
N THR A 70 -6.84 -0.14 -13.05
CA THR A 70 -7.80 -0.07 -14.18
C THR A 70 -7.12 -0.34 -15.53
N LEU A 71 -5.96 0.30 -15.79
CA LEU A 71 -5.23 0.07 -17.05
C LEU A 71 -4.80 -1.38 -17.21
N ILE A 72 -4.36 -2.03 -16.13
CA ILE A 72 -3.97 -3.45 -16.15
C ILE A 72 -5.17 -4.33 -16.48
N GLU A 73 -6.31 -4.08 -15.86
CA GLU A 73 -7.53 -4.87 -16.07
C GLU A 73 -8.06 -4.73 -17.50
N GLU A 74 -8.12 -3.49 -18.01
CA GLU A 74 -8.67 -3.18 -19.35
C GLU A 74 -7.74 -3.57 -20.50
N ASN A 75 -6.43 -3.78 -20.26
CA ASN A 75 -5.42 -3.98 -21.30
C ASN A 75 -4.56 -5.24 -21.09
N THR A 76 -5.08 -6.26 -20.45
CA THR A 76 -4.35 -7.50 -20.12
C THR A 76 -3.69 -8.11 -21.36
N ASP A 77 -4.37 -8.09 -22.51
CA ASP A 77 -3.89 -8.67 -23.77
C ASP A 77 -2.88 -7.79 -24.53
N ALA A 78 -2.73 -6.52 -24.12
CA ALA A 78 -1.81 -5.57 -24.77
C ALA A 78 -0.35 -5.76 -24.34
N TRP A 79 -0.10 -6.54 -23.27
CA TRP A 79 1.23 -6.72 -22.69
C TRP A 79 1.67 -8.18 -22.64
N SER A 80 2.98 -8.42 -22.77
CA SER A 80 3.54 -9.74 -22.50
C SER A 80 3.36 -10.11 -21.02
N SER A 81 3.33 -11.41 -20.73
CA SER A 81 3.19 -11.95 -19.36
C SER A 81 4.22 -11.33 -18.39
N ASP A 82 5.47 -11.18 -18.84
CA ASP A 82 6.55 -10.62 -18.01
C ASP A 82 6.30 -9.15 -17.67
N LYS A 83 5.86 -8.34 -18.66
CA LYS A 83 5.49 -6.94 -18.40
C LYS A 83 4.29 -6.81 -17.47
N LEU A 84 3.28 -7.64 -17.68
CA LEU A 84 2.09 -7.67 -16.84
C LEU A 84 2.44 -8.01 -15.39
N GLU A 85 3.35 -8.95 -15.15
CA GLU A 85 3.83 -9.31 -13.82
C GLU A 85 4.55 -8.11 -13.15
N ILE A 86 5.41 -7.40 -13.89
CA ILE A 86 6.06 -6.20 -13.38
C ILE A 86 5.04 -5.12 -13.05
N TYR A 87 4.06 -4.85 -13.92
CA TYR A 87 3.02 -3.83 -13.66
C TYR A 87 2.14 -4.21 -12.46
N LYS A 88 1.79 -5.48 -12.29
CA LYS A 88 1.13 -5.98 -11.08
C LYS A 88 1.99 -5.82 -9.82
N SER A 89 3.31 -5.90 -9.93
CA SER A 89 4.21 -5.61 -8.80
C SER A 89 4.24 -4.12 -8.48
N ILE A 90 4.13 -3.24 -9.48
CA ILE A 90 4.06 -1.79 -9.29
C ILE A 90 2.80 -1.38 -8.53
N THR A 91 1.64 -2.04 -8.73
CA THR A 91 0.43 -1.75 -7.93
C THR A 91 0.61 -2.00 -6.43
N LYS A 92 1.61 -2.80 -6.05
CA LYS A 92 1.98 -3.10 -4.65
C LYS A 92 3.14 -2.24 -4.15
N SER A 93 3.49 -1.17 -4.88
CA SER A 93 4.56 -0.27 -4.50
C SER A 93 4.29 0.41 -3.15
N ILE A 94 5.37 0.76 -2.46
CA ILE A 94 5.33 1.37 -1.12
C ILE A 94 5.79 2.81 -1.23
N GLN A 95 4.85 3.74 -1.23
CA GLN A 95 5.17 5.16 -1.08
C GLN A 95 5.40 5.48 0.39
N GLY A 96 6.34 6.37 0.69
CA GLY A 96 6.59 6.77 2.06
C GLY A 96 7.61 7.88 2.23
N LEU A 97 7.78 8.24 3.49
CA LEU A 97 8.89 9.04 3.98
C LEU A 97 9.94 8.09 4.58
N PHE A 98 11.09 8.05 3.97
CA PHE A 98 12.15 7.11 4.34
C PHE A 98 13.30 7.81 5.04
N LEU A 99 13.81 7.17 6.10
CA LEU A 99 15.04 7.57 6.79
C LEU A 99 16.19 6.67 6.35
N VAL A 100 17.27 7.24 5.83
CA VAL A 100 18.49 6.51 5.46
C VAL A 100 19.23 6.09 6.72
N LYS A 101 19.40 4.78 6.93
CA LYS A 101 20.15 4.20 8.04
C LYS A 101 21.58 3.87 7.68
N LYS A 102 21.79 3.30 6.50
CA LYS A 102 23.11 2.85 6.06
C LYS A 102 23.16 2.78 4.54
N ILE A 103 24.31 3.12 3.99
CA ILE A 103 24.64 2.99 2.58
C ILE A 103 25.83 2.07 2.47
N LYS A 104 25.74 1.03 1.67
CA LYS A 104 26.84 0.10 1.42
C LYS A 104 26.77 -0.38 -0.03
N ASP A 105 27.80 -0.11 -0.78
CA ASP A 105 27.91 -0.45 -2.19
C ASP A 105 26.72 0.11 -2.99
N GLU A 106 26.01 -0.70 -3.76
CA GLU A 106 24.80 -0.33 -4.52
C GLU A 106 23.50 -0.55 -3.69
N LYS A 107 23.59 -0.57 -2.36
CA LYS A 107 22.44 -0.82 -1.50
C LYS A 107 22.29 0.27 -0.45
N VAL A 108 21.05 0.67 -0.24
CA VAL A 108 20.64 1.60 0.81
C VAL A 108 19.65 0.95 1.77
N LYS A 109 19.98 0.96 3.06
CA LYS A 109 19.08 0.52 4.11
C LYS A 109 18.28 1.71 4.60
N VAL A 110 16.96 1.63 4.44
CA VAL A 110 16.03 2.69 4.82
C VAL A 110 14.96 2.18 5.78
N VAL A 111 14.38 3.08 6.56
CA VAL A 111 13.20 2.82 7.40
C VAL A 111 12.07 3.69 6.90
N ASN A 112 10.92 3.10 6.60
CA ASN A 112 9.68 3.83 6.36
C ASN A 112 9.18 4.41 7.69
N LEU A 113 9.06 5.72 7.76
CA LEU A 113 8.73 6.41 9.00
C LEU A 113 7.25 6.25 9.43
N PHE A 114 6.36 5.83 8.51
CA PHE A 114 4.96 5.55 8.84
C PHE A 114 4.77 4.15 9.45
N THR A 115 5.49 3.15 8.93
CA THR A 115 5.32 1.74 9.34
C THR A 115 6.42 1.22 10.25
N GLU A 116 7.53 1.96 10.37
CA GLU A 116 8.78 1.56 11.05
C GLU A 116 9.47 0.34 10.42
N GLU A 117 8.96 -0.15 9.29
CA GLU A 117 9.57 -1.27 8.57
C GLU A 117 10.88 -0.86 7.92
N THR A 118 11.81 -1.80 7.91
CA THR A 118 13.15 -1.61 7.34
C THR A 118 13.26 -2.32 6.01
N TYR A 119 13.75 -1.59 5.00
CA TYR A 119 13.96 -2.10 3.66
C TYR A 119 15.44 -1.98 3.26
N LEU A 120 15.92 -2.94 2.48
CA LEU A 120 17.20 -2.89 1.80
C LEU A 120 16.94 -2.73 0.30
N ALA A 121 17.06 -1.50 -0.19
CA ALA A 121 16.82 -1.19 -1.59
C ALA A 121 18.13 -1.24 -2.38
N HIS A 122 18.04 -1.74 -3.61
CA HIS A 122 19.13 -1.69 -4.58
C HIS A 122 19.06 -0.34 -5.32
N GLU A 123 20.18 0.42 -5.28
CA GLU A 123 20.34 1.71 -5.96
C GLU A 123 21.80 1.89 -6.38
N LYS A 124 22.05 1.88 -7.69
CA LYS A 124 23.42 1.94 -8.25
C LYS A 124 24.17 3.18 -7.79
N ASP A 125 23.49 4.32 -7.79
CA ASP A 125 24.08 5.62 -7.45
C ASP A 125 23.87 5.99 -5.98
N SER A 126 23.65 4.98 -5.12
CA SER A 126 23.26 5.17 -3.72
C SER A 126 24.13 6.19 -2.95
N ARG A 127 25.45 6.19 -3.20
CA ARG A 127 26.40 7.11 -2.55
C ARG A 127 26.34 8.55 -3.09
N LEU A 128 25.86 8.74 -4.31
CA LEU A 128 25.68 10.06 -4.91
C LEU A 128 24.36 10.68 -4.49
N ILE A 129 23.31 9.84 -4.35
CA ILE A 129 21.95 10.28 -4.09
C ILE A 129 21.71 10.49 -2.59
N PHE A 130 22.15 9.54 -1.74
CA PHE A 130 21.77 9.49 -0.33
C PHE A 130 22.91 9.82 0.62
N ARG A 131 22.55 10.43 1.75
CA ARG A 131 23.41 10.59 2.92
C ARG A 131 22.78 9.89 4.12
N LYS A 132 23.61 9.45 5.07
CA LYS A 132 23.09 8.88 6.32
C LYS A 132 22.27 9.93 7.06
N ASN A 133 21.11 9.51 7.59
CA ASN A 133 20.10 10.29 8.26
C ASN A 133 19.24 11.20 7.34
N ASP A 134 19.42 11.19 6.03
CA ASP A 134 18.47 11.86 5.15
C ASP A 134 17.04 11.35 5.40
N ILE A 135 16.08 12.28 5.39
CA ILE A 135 14.66 11.98 5.27
C ILE A 135 14.19 12.43 3.90
N PHE A 136 13.56 11.53 3.16
CA PHE A 136 13.11 11.81 1.81
C PHE A 136 11.78 11.10 1.50
N GLN A 137 10.99 11.70 0.63
CA GLN A 137 9.88 11.05 -0.06
C GLN A 137 10.43 10.18 -1.17
N GLY A 138 9.91 8.96 -1.29
CA GLY A 138 10.24 8.04 -2.36
C GLY A 138 9.25 6.90 -2.45
N ARG A 139 9.44 6.05 -3.45
CA ARG A 139 8.60 4.88 -3.70
C ARG A 139 9.45 3.64 -3.94
N LEU A 140 9.16 2.57 -3.20
CA LEU A 140 9.78 1.26 -3.34
C LEU A 140 8.90 0.33 -4.15
N ILE A 141 9.51 -0.42 -5.05
CA ILE A 141 8.88 -1.49 -5.83
C ILE A 141 9.68 -2.77 -5.58
N PHE A 142 8.97 -3.88 -5.36
CA PHE A 142 9.59 -5.20 -5.21
C PHE A 142 9.55 -5.94 -6.53
N ILE A 143 10.72 -6.15 -7.15
CA ILE A 143 10.87 -6.84 -8.44
C ILE A 143 12.10 -7.74 -8.35
N GLN A 144 12.02 -8.96 -8.88
CA GLN A 144 13.14 -9.92 -8.92
C GLN A 144 13.76 -10.13 -7.54
N ASP A 145 12.94 -10.34 -6.53
CA ASP A 145 13.33 -10.57 -5.13
C ASP A 145 14.14 -9.44 -4.48
N GLN A 146 14.07 -8.23 -5.03
CA GLN A 146 14.76 -7.06 -4.50
C GLN A 146 13.84 -5.82 -4.49
N PHE A 147 14.07 -4.94 -3.52
CA PHE A 147 13.46 -3.62 -3.52
C PHE A 147 14.29 -2.65 -4.36
N HIS A 148 13.59 -1.87 -5.18
CA HIS A 148 14.16 -0.78 -5.99
C HIS A 148 13.38 0.49 -5.77
N PHE A 149 14.06 1.63 -5.79
CA PHE A 149 13.37 2.92 -5.87
C PHE A 149 12.97 3.24 -7.31
N THR A 150 11.89 4.00 -7.47
CA THR A 150 11.48 4.55 -8.79
C THR A 150 12.47 5.57 -9.33
N GLY A 151 13.30 6.15 -8.44
CA GLY A 151 14.30 7.17 -8.78
C GLY A 151 13.80 8.61 -8.61
N ASN A 152 12.54 8.81 -8.25
CA ASN A 152 11.98 10.14 -8.00
C ASN A 152 11.96 10.43 -6.51
N PHE A 153 12.75 11.42 -6.08
CA PHE A 153 12.94 11.73 -4.67
C PHE A 153 12.63 13.19 -4.38
N CYS A 154 12.07 13.45 -3.19
CA CYS A 154 11.99 14.78 -2.61
C CYS A 154 12.64 14.73 -1.21
N PHE A 155 13.84 15.32 -1.10
CA PHE A 155 14.61 15.34 0.14
C PHE A 155 14.14 16.49 1.04
N HIS A 156 14.03 16.20 2.34
CA HIS A 156 13.67 17.19 3.35
C HIS A 156 14.91 17.64 4.13
N PRO A 157 15.15 18.95 4.25
CA PRO A 157 16.29 19.50 4.97
C PRO A 157 16.36 19.00 6.43
N GLU A 158 17.56 18.73 6.95
CA GLU A 158 17.77 18.16 8.28
C GLU A 158 17.06 18.96 9.39
N LYS A 159 17.07 20.30 9.31
CA LYS A 159 16.37 21.17 10.26
C LYS A 159 14.86 20.92 10.35
N THR A 160 14.25 20.28 9.34
CA THR A 160 12.81 19.97 9.30
C THR A 160 12.46 18.58 9.85
N HIS A 161 13.46 17.73 10.10
CA HIS A 161 13.23 16.34 10.50
C HIS A 161 12.38 16.19 11.76
N LYS A 162 12.51 17.11 12.72
CA LYS A 162 11.66 17.11 13.92
C LYS A 162 10.19 17.35 13.58
N TYR A 163 9.91 18.33 12.72
CA TYR A 163 8.56 18.64 12.25
C TYR A 163 7.96 17.44 11.49
N VAL A 164 8.71 16.89 10.52
CA VAL A 164 8.27 15.72 9.75
C VAL A 164 7.87 14.56 10.65
N ARG A 165 8.68 14.25 11.67
CA ARG A 165 8.38 13.17 12.62
C ARG A 165 7.15 13.46 13.49
N GLN A 166 6.91 14.70 13.87
CA GLN A 166 5.70 15.09 14.61
C GLN A 166 4.44 14.89 13.76
N GLU A 167 4.45 15.33 12.51
CA GLU A 167 3.32 15.13 11.60
C GLU A 167 3.03 13.64 11.34
N ILE A 168 4.07 12.83 11.14
CA ILE A 168 3.92 11.38 11.01
C ILE A 168 3.30 10.74 12.25
N LYS A 169 3.72 11.19 13.46
CA LYS A 169 3.16 10.69 14.71
C LYS A 169 1.65 10.95 14.79
N VAL A 170 1.18 12.14 14.39
CA VAL A 170 -0.25 12.47 14.37
C VAL A 170 -1.03 11.50 13.46
N ILE A 171 -0.50 11.20 12.27
CA ILE A 171 -1.14 10.24 11.35
C ILE A 171 -1.15 8.83 11.94
N ASN A 172 -0.02 8.39 12.49
CA ASN A 172 0.08 7.05 13.08
C ASN A 172 -0.86 6.87 14.28
N GLU A 173 -1.02 7.89 15.12
CA GLU A 173 -1.98 7.89 16.22
C GLU A 173 -3.42 7.81 15.72
N ALA A 174 -3.77 8.55 14.67
CA ALA A 174 -5.10 8.50 14.06
C ALA A 174 -5.44 7.10 13.49
N GLN A 175 -4.45 6.38 12.95
CA GLN A 175 -4.62 5.04 12.36
C GLN A 175 -4.45 3.89 13.36
N ALA A 176 -4.02 4.17 14.58
CA ALA A 176 -3.68 3.13 15.57
C ALA A 176 -4.88 2.25 15.95
N GLY A 177 -6.09 2.84 15.98
CA GLY A 177 -7.34 2.14 16.25
C GLY A 177 -7.62 1.07 15.21
N ASP A 178 -7.69 1.45 13.95
CA ASP A 178 -8.00 0.55 12.84
C ASP A 178 -6.98 -0.60 12.72
N ARG A 179 -5.69 -0.30 12.88
CA ARG A 179 -4.62 -1.32 12.88
C ARG A 179 -4.78 -2.31 14.03
N LYS A 180 -5.13 -1.84 15.22
CA LYS A 180 -5.38 -2.70 16.39
C LYS A 180 -6.61 -3.58 16.18
N ASP A 181 -7.68 -3.03 15.64
CA ASP A 181 -8.91 -3.76 15.35
C ASP A 181 -8.68 -4.83 14.29
N LEU A 182 -7.92 -4.52 13.24
CA LEU A 182 -7.51 -5.50 12.23
C LEU A 182 -6.78 -6.69 12.85
N VAL A 183 -5.79 -6.44 13.71
CA VAL A 183 -5.04 -7.50 14.40
C VAL A 183 -5.98 -8.37 15.26
N ASN A 184 -6.93 -7.74 15.97
CA ASN A 184 -7.87 -8.45 16.82
C ASN A 184 -8.84 -9.32 16.01
N ILE A 185 -9.38 -8.80 14.91
CA ILE A 185 -10.30 -9.56 14.03
C ILE A 185 -9.56 -10.71 13.36
N LYS A 186 -8.33 -10.51 12.87
CA LYS A 186 -7.51 -11.60 12.30
C LYS A 186 -7.26 -12.73 13.31
N LYS A 187 -7.00 -12.40 14.57
CA LYS A 187 -6.86 -13.42 15.64
C LYS A 187 -8.15 -14.21 15.86
N ARG A 188 -9.31 -13.53 15.83
CA ARG A 188 -10.61 -14.18 15.94
C ARG A 188 -10.89 -15.08 14.75
N LEU A 189 -10.63 -14.60 13.53
CA LEU A 189 -10.79 -15.38 12.31
C LEU A 189 -9.96 -16.66 12.34
N LEU A 190 -8.70 -16.60 12.74
CA LEU A 190 -7.84 -17.77 12.89
C LEU A 190 -8.42 -18.79 13.89
N LYS A 191 -8.99 -18.31 15.01
CA LYS A 191 -9.64 -19.18 16.00
C LYS A 191 -10.87 -19.87 15.42
N GLU A 192 -11.72 -19.12 14.70
CA GLU A 192 -12.95 -19.68 14.12
C GLU A 192 -12.64 -20.67 12.99
N ASN A 193 -11.63 -20.42 12.17
CA ASN A 193 -11.16 -21.39 11.16
C ASN A 193 -10.72 -22.70 11.82
N LYS A 194 -9.96 -22.63 12.91
CA LYS A 194 -9.56 -23.83 13.67
C LYS A 194 -10.76 -24.58 14.25
N ASN A 195 -11.75 -23.87 14.76
CA ASN A 195 -12.99 -24.47 15.26
C ASN A 195 -13.76 -25.17 14.15
N PHE A 196 -13.87 -24.54 12.98
CA PHE A 196 -14.48 -25.10 11.79
C PHE A 196 -13.78 -26.41 11.33
N GLU A 197 -12.46 -26.40 11.19
CA GLU A 197 -11.65 -27.58 10.84
C GLU A 197 -11.85 -28.73 11.85
N ASN A 198 -11.88 -28.43 13.15
CA ASN A 198 -12.13 -29.44 14.17
C ASN A 198 -13.52 -30.07 14.01
N LYS A 199 -14.55 -29.28 13.69
CA LYS A 199 -15.91 -29.80 13.45
C LYS A 199 -16.00 -30.63 12.17
N GLU A 200 -15.31 -30.24 11.12
CA GLU A 200 -15.21 -31.06 9.92
C GLU A 200 -14.59 -32.43 10.21
N ALA A 201 -13.48 -32.47 10.95
CA ALA A 201 -12.86 -33.72 11.38
C ALA A 201 -13.76 -34.59 12.29
N GLU A 202 -14.58 -33.96 13.17
CA GLU A 202 -15.58 -34.70 13.97
C GLU A 202 -16.70 -35.28 13.10
N ILE A 203 -17.17 -34.56 12.10
CA ILE A 203 -18.18 -34.97 11.12
C ILE A 203 -17.67 -36.18 10.30
N GLU A 204 -16.44 -36.10 9.78
CA GLU A 204 -15.83 -37.20 9.03
C GLU A 204 -15.73 -38.47 9.86
N LYS A 205 -15.19 -38.40 11.09
CA LYS A 205 -15.12 -39.52 12.01
C LYS A 205 -16.47 -40.15 12.33
N LEU A 206 -17.51 -39.31 12.42
CA LEU A 206 -18.86 -39.78 12.69
C LEU A 206 -19.48 -40.47 11.47
N ASN A 207 -19.23 -39.95 10.27
CA ASN A 207 -19.65 -40.55 9.01
C ASN A 207 -18.99 -41.93 8.81
N GLU A 208 -17.70 -42.09 9.12
CA GLU A 208 -17.03 -43.41 9.10
C GLU A 208 -17.66 -44.39 10.09
N LYS A 209 -17.99 -43.95 11.30
CA LYS A 209 -18.69 -44.78 12.29
C LYS A 209 -20.07 -45.23 11.82
N ILE A 210 -20.81 -44.37 11.13
CA ILE A 210 -22.12 -44.72 10.55
C ILE A 210 -21.96 -45.79 9.46
N LYS A 211 -20.95 -45.66 8.59
CA LYS A 211 -20.67 -46.64 7.53
C LYS A 211 -20.29 -48.05 8.08
N ASN A 212 -19.64 -48.09 9.23
CA ASN A 212 -19.09 -49.32 9.83
C ASN A 212 -19.99 -49.88 10.94
N THR A 213 -21.28 -49.50 11.02
CA THR A 213 -22.19 -49.94 12.08
C THR A 213 -23.47 -50.52 11.45
N ASP A 214 -23.78 -51.74 11.81
CA ASP A 214 -25.01 -52.48 11.33
C ASP A 214 -26.22 -52.32 12.28
N LEU A 215 -26.04 -51.73 13.45
CA LEU A 215 -27.09 -51.58 14.46
C LEU A 215 -27.92 -50.30 14.22
N GLU A 216 -29.17 -50.47 13.81
CA GLU A 216 -30.10 -49.38 13.42
C GLU A 216 -30.30 -48.31 14.51
N ILE A 217 -30.38 -48.74 15.78
CA ILE A 217 -30.51 -47.82 16.93
C ILE A 217 -29.27 -46.94 17.08
N LYS A 218 -28.07 -47.45 16.85
CA LYS A 218 -26.83 -46.68 16.89
C LYS A 218 -26.74 -45.71 15.71
N ILE A 219 -27.13 -46.14 14.52
CA ILE A 219 -27.14 -45.33 13.33
C ILE A 219 -28.06 -44.09 13.54
N THR A 220 -29.22 -44.27 14.10
CA THR A 220 -30.18 -43.19 14.38
C THR A 220 -29.56 -42.17 15.35
N LYS A 221 -28.93 -42.60 16.44
CA LYS A 221 -28.24 -41.70 17.39
C LYS A 221 -27.06 -40.99 16.72
N PHE A 222 -26.31 -41.66 15.88
CA PHE A 222 -25.19 -40.98 15.15
C PHE A 222 -25.68 -39.99 14.14
N ARG A 223 -26.78 -40.22 13.43
CA ARG A 223 -27.41 -39.23 12.52
C ARG A 223 -27.92 -38.00 13.25
N GLN A 224 -28.54 -38.14 14.44
CA GLN A 224 -28.92 -37.00 15.27
C GLN A 224 -27.72 -36.17 15.69
N LYS A 225 -26.63 -36.81 16.14
CA LYS A 225 -25.39 -36.11 16.47
C LYS A 225 -24.77 -35.44 15.26
N LEU A 226 -24.77 -36.10 14.11
CA LEU A 226 -24.25 -35.57 12.86
C LEU A 226 -25.01 -34.28 12.44
N PHE A 227 -26.34 -34.27 12.57
CA PHE A 227 -27.14 -33.08 12.29
C PHE A 227 -26.71 -31.90 13.15
N LEU A 228 -26.53 -32.07 14.46
CA LEU A 228 -26.09 -31.01 15.36
C LEU A 228 -24.68 -30.50 15.00
N LEU A 229 -23.74 -31.40 14.68
CA LEU A 229 -22.39 -31.01 14.28
C LEU A 229 -22.38 -30.22 12.97
N ILE A 230 -23.26 -30.56 12.02
CA ILE A 230 -23.42 -29.84 10.76
C ILE A 230 -23.99 -28.42 11.02
N GLU A 231 -24.96 -28.27 11.93
CA GLU A 231 -25.49 -26.97 12.30
C GLU A 231 -24.43 -26.09 12.97
N GLU A 232 -23.63 -26.65 13.90
CA GLU A 232 -22.52 -25.94 14.52
C GLU A 232 -21.48 -25.52 13.48
N ARG A 233 -21.07 -26.42 12.57
CA ARG A 233 -20.14 -26.10 11.49
C ARG A 233 -20.68 -24.97 10.60
N ASN A 234 -21.99 -24.99 10.25
CA ASN A 234 -22.61 -23.97 9.42
C ASN A 234 -22.64 -22.61 10.15
N SER A 235 -22.80 -22.60 11.49
CA SER A 235 -22.69 -21.39 12.30
C SER A 235 -21.28 -20.80 12.25
N PHE A 236 -20.22 -21.64 12.39
CA PHE A 236 -18.83 -21.19 12.24
C PHE A 236 -18.57 -20.64 10.83
N SER A 237 -19.08 -21.29 9.77
CA SER A 237 -18.93 -20.81 8.40
C SER A 237 -19.50 -19.41 8.19
N LYS A 238 -20.68 -19.11 8.79
CA LYS A 238 -21.28 -17.77 8.74
C LYS A 238 -20.42 -16.73 9.48
N THR A 239 -19.90 -17.10 10.64
CA THR A 239 -19.03 -16.23 11.46
C THR A 239 -17.71 -15.94 10.75
N ILE A 240 -17.10 -16.95 10.10
CA ILE A 240 -15.89 -16.81 9.29
C ILE A 240 -16.12 -15.81 8.16
N LYS A 241 -17.19 -15.98 7.36
CA LYS A 241 -17.52 -15.04 6.28
C LYS A 241 -17.70 -13.59 6.77
N HIS A 242 -18.31 -13.41 7.94
CA HIS A 242 -18.45 -12.08 8.54
C HIS A 242 -17.08 -11.48 8.92
N PHE A 243 -16.20 -12.28 9.53
CA PHE A 243 -14.85 -11.81 9.86
C PHE A 243 -14.00 -11.56 8.62
N GLU A 244 -14.09 -12.39 7.58
CA GLU A 244 -13.40 -12.18 6.29
C GLU A 244 -13.83 -10.85 5.66
N SER A 245 -15.14 -10.57 5.63
CA SER A 245 -15.66 -9.28 5.15
C SER A 245 -15.16 -8.10 6.00
N SER A 246 -15.11 -8.26 7.33
CA SER A 246 -14.61 -7.22 8.24
C SER A 246 -13.10 -6.99 8.08
N VAL A 247 -12.32 -8.06 7.88
CA VAL A 247 -10.89 -7.96 7.57
C VAL A 247 -10.68 -7.23 6.27
N PHE A 248 -11.44 -7.59 5.23
CA PHE A 248 -11.36 -6.91 3.92
C PHE A 248 -11.66 -5.41 4.04
N SER A 249 -12.76 -5.04 4.71
CA SER A 249 -13.11 -3.62 4.88
C SER A 249 -12.05 -2.84 5.67
N LEU A 250 -11.51 -3.40 6.76
CA LEU A 250 -10.45 -2.75 7.52
C LEU A 250 -9.14 -2.63 6.74
N GLU A 251 -8.72 -3.68 6.05
CA GLU A 251 -7.47 -3.65 5.25
C GLU A 251 -7.59 -2.76 4.04
N HIS A 252 -8.67 -2.89 3.29
CA HIS A 252 -8.85 -2.20 2.03
C HIS A 252 -9.36 -0.78 2.25
N ASP A 253 -10.55 -0.60 2.86
CA ASP A 253 -11.19 0.71 2.89
C ASP A 253 -10.52 1.64 3.91
N LYS A 254 -10.26 1.14 5.13
CA LYS A 254 -9.74 1.98 6.22
C LYS A 254 -8.23 2.19 6.16
N ILE A 255 -7.46 1.11 6.03
CA ILE A 255 -5.99 1.21 6.10
C ILE A 255 -5.41 1.56 4.74
N ARG A 256 -5.81 0.86 3.66
CA ARG A 256 -5.25 1.10 2.33
C ARG A 256 -5.77 2.40 1.72
N VAL A 257 -7.08 2.59 1.63
CA VAL A 257 -7.65 3.77 0.94
C VAL A 257 -7.59 5.02 1.80
N GLU A 258 -8.30 5.04 2.94
CA GLU A 258 -8.32 6.23 3.81
C GLU A 258 -6.96 6.51 4.43
N GLY A 259 -6.25 5.46 4.89
CA GLY A 259 -4.93 5.59 5.47
C GLY A 259 -3.90 6.14 4.49
N ASN A 260 -3.85 5.62 3.27
CA ASN A 260 -2.97 6.14 2.22
C ASN A 260 -3.33 7.57 1.82
N LYS A 261 -4.62 7.93 1.80
CA LYS A 261 -5.05 9.31 1.53
C LYS A 261 -4.47 10.29 2.56
N HIS A 262 -4.46 9.95 3.85
CA HIS A 262 -3.83 10.79 4.87
C HIS A 262 -2.31 10.87 4.73
N ILE A 263 -1.67 9.74 4.41
CA ILE A 263 -0.23 9.69 4.14
C ILE A 263 0.12 10.56 2.93
N ASN A 264 -0.61 10.41 1.82
CA ASN A 264 -0.40 11.19 0.61
C ASN A 264 -0.60 12.68 0.85
N LYS A 265 -1.63 13.06 1.62
CA LYS A 265 -1.86 14.46 1.99
C LYS A 265 -0.69 15.05 2.77
N LEU A 266 -0.09 14.30 3.70
CA LEU A 266 1.11 14.76 4.41
C LEU A 266 2.31 14.85 3.46
N ILE A 267 2.54 13.85 2.63
CA ILE A 267 3.64 13.84 1.66
C ILE A 267 3.51 15.05 0.71
N ASN A 268 2.32 15.32 0.20
CA ASN A 268 2.05 16.46 -0.67
C ASN A 268 2.27 17.80 0.07
N LYS A 269 1.79 17.92 1.32
CA LYS A 269 2.05 19.09 2.18
C LYS A 269 3.55 19.35 2.32
N LEU A 270 4.33 18.31 2.62
CA LEU A 270 5.78 18.41 2.79
C LEU A 270 6.50 18.73 1.48
N ALA A 271 6.06 18.16 0.36
CA ALA A 271 6.57 18.50 -0.97
C ALA A 271 6.32 19.99 -1.32
N TYR A 272 5.15 20.53 -0.95
CA TYR A 272 4.86 21.94 -1.10
C TYR A 272 5.74 22.84 -0.22
N MET A 273 5.97 22.44 1.03
CA MET A 273 6.88 23.15 1.92
C MET A 273 8.30 23.18 1.37
N ASN A 274 8.76 22.05 0.81
CA ASN A 274 10.07 21.96 0.15
C ASN A 274 10.14 22.89 -1.07
N LEU A 275 9.09 22.93 -1.90
CA LEU A 275 9.01 23.83 -3.05
C LEU A 275 9.08 25.30 -2.61
N LYS A 276 8.34 25.69 -1.56
CA LYS A 276 8.43 27.03 -1.00
C LYS A 276 9.85 27.37 -0.56
N PHE A 277 10.53 26.43 0.06
CA PHE A 277 11.92 26.62 0.49
C PHE A 277 12.88 26.77 -0.70
N GLU A 278 12.72 25.96 -1.75
CA GLU A 278 13.53 26.08 -2.97
C GLU A 278 13.34 27.44 -3.69
N ARG A 279 12.13 27.94 -3.74
CA ARG A 279 11.79 29.23 -4.39
C ARG A 279 12.13 30.44 -3.53
N SER A 280 12.28 30.25 -2.23
CA SER A 280 12.41 31.33 -1.27
C SER A 280 13.87 31.52 -0.86
N ARG A 281 14.47 32.64 -1.25
CA ARG A 281 15.87 32.95 -0.90
C ARG A 281 16.04 33.65 0.46
N GLN A 282 14.95 34.10 1.07
CA GLN A 282 14.97 34.98 2.26
C GLN A 282 14.08 34.51 3.42
N ILE A 283 13.36 33.39 3.28
CA ILE A 283 12.47 32.89 4.34
C ILE A 283 13.22 31.81 5.13
N GLU A 284 13.20 31.94 6.44
CA GLU A 284 13.77 30.90 7.31
C GLU A 284 12.97 29.58 7.18
N ILE A 285 13.67 28.47 7.16
CA ILE A 285 13.07 27.15 6.97
C ILE A 285 12.01 26.83 8.04
N SER A 286 12.21 27.33 9.27
CA SER A 286 11.27 27.21 10.39
C SER A 286 9.95 27.96 10.16
N ASP A 287 9.93 28.95 9.29
CA ASP A 287 8.71 29.70 8.94
C ASP A 287 7.90 29.01 7.85
N ILE A 288 8.52 28.10 7.12
CA ILE A 288 7.87 27.30 6.09
C ILE A 288 7.33 25.99 6.70
N TYR A 289 8.17 25.29 7.49
CA TYR A 289 7.80 24.05 8.14
C TYR A 289 7.21 24.32 9.53
N LYS A 290 5.98 24.79 9.53
CA LYS A 290 5.17 25.04 10.73
C LYS A 290 3.70 24.67 10.48
N ASN A 291 2.95 24.50 11.58
CA ASN A 291 1.51 24.23 11.54
C ASN A 291 0.72 25.49 11.16
#